data_7d2d34ab210930c1a29f944a4f1c6abe
#
_entry.id   7d2d34ab210930c1a29f944a4f1c6abe
#
_cell.length_a   1.000
_cell.length_b   1.000
_cell.length_c   1.000
_cell.angle_alpha   90.00
_cell.angle_beta   90.00
_cell.angle_gamma   90.00
#
_symmetry.space_group_name_H-M   'P 1'
#
loop_
_entity.id
_entity.type
_entity.pdbx_description
1 polymer ?
#
loop_
_entity_poly.entity_id
_entity_poly.type
_entity_poly.pdbx_seq_one_letter_code
_entity_poly.pdbx_strand_id
1 'polypeptide(L)'
;MPKSTTYSSVFFSWFLLITLGIIWGLSFMGVELALRSYTPLTIATFRIVFAALLLFALCIFTGNQLPRISDKNGKRILLHCLGMGLFSNAIPFTLLSWGQINVSSSFAGISMAVVPLVVLPLSHYLIPNQRMTKVKLIGFVIGFIGVVILIGPGSINFTTNSITVFAQIACILASICYACGSIITKLAPTSNLLSFTSCSLLFAATAMLPITIYIDGLPSFNYDLAFFGLIYLGLFPTALATIMLVLSLIHI
;
A
#
# COMPACT_ATOMS: atom_id res chain seq x y z
N MET A 1 -23.66 -3.29 -29.26
CA MET A 1 -23.35 -4.73 -29.17
C MET A 1 -22.72 -4.97 -27.83
N PRO A 2 -23.27 -5.79 -26.91
CA PRO A 2 -22.61 -6.12 -25.65
C PRO A 2 -21.38 -6.98 -25.98
N LYS A 3 -20.19 -6.54 -25.53
CA LYS A 3 -18.97 -7.34 -25.58
C LYS A 3 -19.20 -8.60 -24.76
N SER A 4 -19.18 -9.76 -25.39
CA SER A 4 -19.17 -11.05 -24.71
C SER A 4 -17.94 -11.06 -23.79
N THR A 5 -18.15 -10.89 -22.51
CA THR A 5 -17.12 -11.17 -21.50
C THR A 5 -16.86 -12.67 -21.56
N THR A 6 -15.77 -13.04 -22.19
CA THR A 6 -15.36 -14.43 -22.30
C THR A 6 -15.11 -14.95 -20.88
N TYR A 7 -15.60 -16.13 -20.54
CA TYR A 7 -15.37 -16.81 -19.22
C TYR A 7 -13.90 -16.79 -18.77
N SER A 8 -13.00 -16.78 -19.74
CA SER A 8 -11.54 -16.61 -19.54
C SER A 8 -11.17 -15.30 -18.86
N SER A 9 -11.82 -14.17 -19.15
CA SER A 9 -11.48 -12.86 -18.56
C SER A 9 -11.96 -12.77 -17.10
N VAL A 10 -13.10 -13.37 -16.78
CA VAL A 10 -13.63 -13.42 -15.40
C VAL A 10 -12.75 -14.29 -14.52
N PHE A 11 -12.36 -15.47 -15.01
CA PHE A 11 -11.47 -16.38 -14.28
C PHE A 11 -10.11 -15.72 -14.01
N PHE A 12 -9.54 -15.03 -15.00
CA PHE A 12 -8.27 -14.33 -14.85
C PHE A 12 -8.35 -13.20 -13.82
N SER A 13 -9.45 -12.44 -13.78
CA SER A 13 -9.66 -11.38 -12.79
C SER A 13 -9.75 -11.95 -11.37
N TRP A 14 -10.46 -13.06 -11.16
CA TRP A 14 -10.52 -13.73 -9.86
C TRP A 14 -9.15 -14.30 -9.44
N PHE A 15 -8.41 -14.89 -10.38
CA PHE A 15 -7.06 -15.38 -10.12
C PHE A 15 -6.13 -14.25 -9.65
N LEU A 16 -6.15 -13.10 -10.33
CA LEU A 16 -5.35 -11.93 -9.94
C LEU A 16 -5.75 -11.42 -8.54
N LEU A 17 -7.04 -11.33 -8.26
CA LEU A 17 -7.56 -10.87 -6.95
C LEU A 17 -7.14 -11.79 -5.81
N ILE A 18 -7.28 -13.09 -5.97
CA ILE A 18 -6.89 -14.08 -4.96
C ILE A 18 -5.39 -14.04 -4.73
N THR A 19 -4.59 -13.99 -5.83
CA THR A 19 -3.14 -13.92 -5.75
C THR A 19 -2.67 -12.64 -5.03
N LEU A 20 -3.27 -11.50 -5.35
CA LEU A 20 -2.99 -10.23 -4.66
C LEU A 20 -3.36 -10.32 -3.17
N GLY A 21 -4.49 -10.91 -2.83
CA GLY A 21 -4.91 -11.12 -1.44
C GLY A 21 -3.90 -11.96 -0.65
N ILE A 22 -3.40 -13.05 -1.25
CA ILE A 22 -2.37 -13.90 -0.65
C ILE A 22 -1.05 -13.13 -0.48
N ILE A 23 -0.57 -12.47 -1.53
CA ILE A 23 0.68 -11.71 -1.49
C ILE A 23 0.64 -10.62 -0.41
N TRP A 24 -0.46 -9.86 -0.34
CA TRP A 24 -0.60 -8.80 0.65
C TRP A 24 -0.83 -9.35 2.07
N GLY A 25 -1.57 -10.45 2.21
CA GLY A 25 -1.75 -11.11 3.50
C GLY A 25 -0.41 -11.59 4.09
N LEU A 26 0.42 -12.23 3.28
CA LEU A 26 1.76 -12.67 3.67
C LEU A 26 2.73 -11.51 3.94
N SER A 27 2.44 -10.30 3.46
CA SER A 27 3.26 -9.12 3.72
C SER A 27 3.37 -8.80 5.21
N PHE A 28 2.31 -8.99 6.00
CA PHE A 28 2.34 -8.73 7.44
C PHE A 28 3.24 -9.72 8.18
N MET A 29 3.25 -10.97 7.75
CA MET A 29 4.19 -12.00 8.26
C MET A 29 5.64 -11.66 7.84
N GLY A 30 5.83 -11.16 6.63
CA GLY A 30 7.12 -10.71 6.14
C GLY A 30 7.70 -9.55 6.96
N VAL A 31 6.85 -8.60 7.39
CA VAL A 31 7.27 -7.52 8.29
C VAL A 31 7.68 -8.07 9.66
N GLU A 32 6.88 -8.96 10.25
CA GLU A 32 7.18 -9.61 11.52
C GLU A 32 8.54 -10.36 11.48
N LEU A 33 8.81 -11.01 10.35
CA LEU A 33 10.07 -11.70 10.12
C LEU A 33 11.25 -10.72 10.01
N ALA A 34 11.09 -9.64 9.26
CA ALA A 34 12.11 -8.62 9.06
C ALA A 34 12.42 -7.84 10.36
N LEU A 35 11.42 -7.65 11.23
CA LEU A 35 11.59 -6.98 12.53
C LEU A 35 12.50 -7.72 13.50
N ARG A 36 12.89 -8.98 13.22
CA ARG A 36 13.86 -9.71 14.03
C ARG A 36 15.28 -9.15 13.97
N SER A 37 15.63 -8.48 12.85
CA SER A 37 16.99 -7.96 12.62
C SER A 37 17.02 -6.49 12.18
N TYR A 38 15.90 -5.93 11.73
CA TYR A 38 15.84 -4.58 11.18
C TYR A 38 14.84 -3.70 11.93
N THR A 39 15.13 -2.40 11.98
CA THR A 39 14.21 -1.39 12.52
C THR A 39 13.00 -1.19 11.61
N PRO A 40 11.87 -0.71 12.12
CA PRO A 40 10.69 -0.39 11.31
C PRO A 40 10.97 0.55 10.15
N LEU A 41 11.79 1.57 10.38
CA LEU A 41 12.12 2.57 9.37
C LEU A 41 13.00 1.96 8.27
N THR A 42 13.99 1.14 8.65
CA THR A 42 14.81 0.38 7.71
C THR A 42 13.95 -0.56 6.85
N ILE A 43 13.00 -1.30 7.45
CA ILE A 43 12.09 -2.20 6.72
C ILE A 43 11.25 -1.41 5.72
N ALA A 44 10.61 -0.33 6.15
CA ALA A 44 9.78 0.50 5.28
C ALA A 44 10.57 1.10 4.12
N THR A 45 11.79 1.56 4.38
CA THR A 45 12.66 2.19 3.38
C THR A 45 13.16 1.19 2.36
N PHE A 46 13.77 0.10 2.81
CA PHE A 46 14.40 -0.85 1.88
C PHE A 46 13.40 -1.64 1.06
N ARG A 47 12.19 -1.95 1.59
CA ARG A 47 11.13 -2.50 0.75
C ARG A 47 10.72 -1.55 -0.38
N ILE A 48 10.68 -0.23 -0.12
CA ILE A 48 10.38 0.79 -1.13
C ILE A 48 11.54 0.91 -2.12
N VAL A 49 12.79 0.91 -1.65
CA VAL A 49 13.99 0.99 -2.51
C VAL A 49 14.04 -0.19 -3.48
N PHE A 50 13.88 -1.43 -3.00
CA PHE A 50 13.90 -2.61 -3.86
C PHE A 50 12.77 -2.57 -4.90
N ALA A 51 11.58 -2.16 -4.50
CA ALA A 51 10.46 -2.02 -5.42
C ALA A 51 10.69 -0.89 -6.43
N ALA A 52 11.21 0.25 -5.99
CA ALA A 52 11.52 1.40 -6.85
C ALA A 52 12.55 1.02 -7.92
N LEU A 53 13.62 0.33 -7.54
CA LEU A 53 14.66 -0.12 -8.46
C LEU A 53 14.08 -1.10 -9.50
N LEU A 54 13.28 -2.08 -9.06
CA LEU A 54 12.70 -3.06 -9.96
C LEU A 54 11.70 -2.41 -10.93
N LEU A 55 10.76 -1.57 -10.44
CA LEU A 55 9.79 -0.93 -11.31
C LEU A 55 10.44 0.11 -12.24
N PHE A 56 11.46 0.81 -11.78
CA PHE A 56 12.23 1.73 -12.60
C PHE A 56 12.96 1.00 -13.73
N ALA A 57 13.64 -0.11 -13.41
CA ALA A 57 14.26 -0.96 -14.42
C ALA A 57 13.24 -1.44 -15.46
N LEU A 58 12.08 -1.97 -15.01
CA LEU A 58 11.00 -2.40 -15.90
C LEU A 58 10.46 -1.23 -16.75
N CYS A 59 10.33 -0.04 -16.17
CA CYS A 59 9.90 1.15 -16.90
C CYS A 59 10.84 1.47 -18.07
N ILE A 60 12.16 1.39 -17.83
CA ILE A 60 13.17 1.61 -18.88
C ILE A 60 13.14 0.48 -19.91
N PHE A 61 13.13 -0.79 -19.50
CA PHE A 61 13.13 -1.94 -20.40
C PHE A 61 11.90 -2.02 -21.28
N THR A 62 10.76 -1.52 -20.82
CA THR A 62 9.51 -1.43 -21.61
C THR A 62 9.42 -0.16 -22.46
N GLY A 63 10.48 0.65 -22.51
CA GLY A 63 10.52 1.88 -23.30
C GLY A 63 9.64 3.02 -22.75
N ASN A 64 9.10 2.88 -21.53
CA ASN A 64 8.31 3.92 -20.92
C ASN A 64 9.22 5.00 -20.30
N GLN A 65 8.76 6.26 -20.37
CA GLN A 65 9.49 7.39 -19.78
C GLN A 65 8.81 7.83 -18.48
N LEU A 66 9.62 8.25 -17.50
CA LEU A 66 9.08 8.88 -16.29
C LEU A 66 8.40 10.20 -16.64
N PRO A 67 7.36 10.61 -15.89
CA PRO A 67 6.68 11.89 -16.06
C PRO A 67 7.68 13.05 -15.89
N ARG A 68 7.62 14.03 -16.79
CA ARG A 68 8.49 15.22 -16.77
C ARG A 68 7.66 16.48 -16.51
N ILE A 69 8.30 17.48 -15.92
CA ILE A 69 7.66 18.79 -15.66
C ILE A 69 7.14 19.43 -16.97
N SER A 70 7.85 19.21 -18.07
CA SER A 70 7.52 19.72 -19.41
C SER A 70 6.34 19.03 -20.08
N ASP A 71 5.92 17.87 -19.57
CA ASP A 71 4.81 17.11 -20.16
C ASP A 71 3.48 17.80 -19.91
N LYS A 72 2.47 17.52 -20.74
CA LYS A 72 1.11 18.00 -20.53
C LYS A 72 0.62 17.53 -19.15
N ASN A 73 0.29 18.47 -18.28
CA ASN A 73 -0.04 18.21 -16.87
C ASN A 73 1.12 17.64 -16.01
N GLY A 74 2.37 17.68 -16.47
CA GLY A 74 3.52 17.06 -15.83
C GLY A 74 3.67 17.43 -14.36
N LYS A 75 3.56 18.73 -14.02
CA LYS A 75 3.60 19.18 -12.60
C LYS A 75 2.51 18.53 -11.75
N ARG A 76 1.28 18.41 -12.29
CA ARG A 76 0.17 17.76 -11.56
C ARG A 76 0.41 16.25 -11.39
N ILE A 77 0.90 15.57 -12.44
CA ILE A 77 1.24 14.15 -12.38
C ILE A 77 2.32 13.92 -11.31
N LEU A 78 3.40 14.71 -11.32
CA LEU A 78 4.49 14.60 -10.34
C LEU A 78 4.02 14.85 -8.90
N LEU A 79 3.12 15.83 -8.70
CA LEU A 79 2.52 16.07 -7.38
C LEU A 79 1.69 14.87 -6.89
N HIS A 80 0.92 14.23 -7.79
CA HIS A 80 0.18 13.02 -7.45
C HIS A 80 1.12 11.82 -7.23
N CYS A 81 2.23 11.71 -7.98
CA CYS A 81 3.28 10.72 -7.72
C CYS A 81 3.87 10.88 -6.31
N LEU A 82 4.21 12.12 -5.93
CA LEU A 82 4.69 12.41 -4.57
C LEU A 82 3.64 12.04 -3.52
N GLY A 83 2.40 12.47 -3.71
CA GLY A 83 1.29 12.13 -2.81
C GLY A 83 1.08 10.62 -2.68
N MET A 84 1.06 9.88 -3.79
CA MET A 84 0.98 8.41 -3.76
C MET A 84 2.20 7.80 -3.05
N GLY A 85 3.41 8.28 -3.35
CA GLY A 85 4.63 7.82 -2.71
C GLY A 85 4.59 7.96 -1.18
N LEU A 86 4.10 9.08 -0.69
CA LEU A 86 3.97 9.34 0.75
C LEU A 86 2.81 8.56 1.38
N PHE A 87 1.59 8.70 0.85
CA PHE A 87 0.37 8.19 1.49
C PHE A 87 0.07 6.72 1.18
N SER A 88 0.59 6.15 0.09
CA SER A 88 0.42 4.73 -0.20
C SER A 88 1.65 3.88 0.12
N ASN A 89 2.81 4.48 0.41
CA ASN A 89 4.03 3.74 0.65
C ASN A 89 4.79 4.21 1.90
N ALA A 90 5.41 5.40 1.88
CA ALA A 90 6.34 5.84 2.93
C ALA A 90 5.70 5.84 4.33
N ILE A 91 4.63 6.60 4.51
CA ILE A 91 3.96 6.77 5.80
C ILE A 91 3.32 5.45 6.27
N PRO A 92 2.46 4.77 5.47
CA PRO A 92 1.79 3.58 5.97
C PRO A 92 2.74 2.41 6.22
N PHE A 93 3.78 2.22 5.42
CA PHE A 93 4.75 1.15 5.68
C PHE A 93 5.53 1.38 6.97
N THR A 94 5.92 2.62 7.26
CA THR A 94 6.57 2.98 8.52
C THR A 94 5.64 2.75 9.71
N LEU A 95 4.39 3.21 9.62
CA LEU A 95 3.39 3.04 10.68
C LEU A 95 3.06 1.58 10.95
N LEU A 96 2.89 0.76 9.90
CA LEU A 96 2.63 -0.67 10.02
C LEU A 96 3.83 -1.42 10.61
N SER A 97 5.04 -1.15 10.14
CA SER A 97 6.24 -1.80 10.66
C SER A 97 6.48 -1.41 12.12
N TRP A 98 6.25 -0.14 12.49
CA TRP A 98 6.35 0.30 13.86
C TRP A 98 5.24 -0.29 14.75
N GLY A 99 4.00 -0.32 14.25
CA GLY A 99 2.87 -0.92 14.97
C GLY A 99 3.11 -2.39 15.29
N GLN A 100 3.64 -3.17 14.34
CA GLN A 100 3.90 -4.60 14.49
C GLN A 100 5.01 -4.96 15.50
N ILE A 101 5.72 -3.99 16.08
CA ILE A 101 6.56 -4.24 17.26
C ILE A 101 5.68 -4.66 18.47
N ASN A 102 4.48 -4.09 18.59
CA ASN A 102 3.63 -4.22 19.77
C ASN A 102 2.24 -4.82 19.50
N VAL A 103 1.91 -5.10 18.23
CA VAL A 103 0.69 -5.81 17.82
C VAL A 103 1.04 -6.96 16.88
N SER A 104 0.17 -7.97 16.84
CA SER A 104 0.36 -9.12 15.95
C SER A 104 0.20 -8.74 14.47
N SER A 105 0.84 -9.52 13.58
CA SER A 105 0.65 -9.42 12.13
C SER A 105 -0.83 -9.59 11.74
N SER A 106 -1.57 -10.43 12.48
CA SER A 106 -3.02 -10.59 12.28
C SER A 106 -3.78 -9.29 12.54
N PHE A 107 -3.49 -8.58 13.64
CA PHE A 107 -4.12 -7.30 13.94
C PHE A 107 -3.82 -6.26 12.84
N ALA A 108 -2.55 -6.16 12.43
CA ALA A 108 -2.15 -5.26 11.36
C ALA A 108 -2.89 -5.57 10.04
N GLY A 109 -3.06 -6.86 9.70
CA GLY A 109 -3.83 -7.29 8.53
C GLY A 109 -5.32 -6.94 8.63
N ILE A 110 -5.94 -7.18 9.79
CA ILE A 110 -7.34 -6.85 10.06
C ILE A 110 -7.59 -5.35 9.99
N SER A 111 -6.66 -4.52 10.47
CA SER A 111 -6.79 -3.06 10.42
C SER A 111 -6.93 -2.54 8.98
N MET A 112 -6.47 -3.28 7.96
CA MET A 112 -6.65 -2.90 6.56
C MET A 112 -8.13 -2.95 6.10
N ALA A 113 -9.01 -3.63 6.83
CA ALA A 113 -10.45 -3.57 6.56
C ALA A 113 -11.05 -2.16 6.77
N VAL A 114 -10.33 -1.26 7.43
CA VAL A 114 -10.68 0.17 7.56
C VAL A 114 -10.52 0.91 6.22
N VAL A 115 -9.62 0.46 5.33
CA VAL A 115 -9.35 1.15 4.06
C VAL A 115 -10.63 1.40 3.25
N PRO A 116 -11.45 0.40 2.89
CA PRO A 116 -12.67 0.62 2.13
C PRO A 116 -13.67 1.50 2.87
N LEU A 117 -13.70 1.45 4.22
CA LEU A 117 -14.58 2.28 5.03
C LEU A 117 -14.22 3.78 4.93
N VAL A 118 -12.95 4.10 4.73
CA VAL A 118 -12.48 5.49 4.53
C VAL A 118 -12.57 5.89 3.05
N VAL A 119 -12.27 4.98 2.12
CA VAL A 119 -12.36 5.25 0.67
C VAL A 119 -13.78 5.59 0.23
N LEU A 120 -14.79 4.91 0.77
CA LEU A 120 -16.19 5.14 0.37
C LEU A 120 -16.66 6.59 0.60
N PRO A 121 -16.59 7.17 1.83
CA PRO A 121 -16.95 8.56 2.03
C PRO A 121 -16.03 9.53 1.27
N LEU A 122 -14.71 9.30 1.26
CA LEU A 122 -13.80 10.18 0.53
C LEU A 122 -14.11 10.21 -0.98
N SER A 123 -14.41 9.06 -1.57
CA SER A 123 -14.78 8.99 -2.99
C SER A 123 -16.09 9.72 -3.30
N HIS A 124 -17.05 9.67 -2.37
CA HIS A 124 -18.32 10.39 -2.52
C HIS A 124 -18.14 11.91 -2.62
N TYR A 125 -17.25 12.46 -1.78
CA TYR A 125 -17.04 13.92 -1.72
C TYR A 125 -16.00 14.43 -2.72
N LEU A 126 -14.97 13.63 -3.03
CA LEU A 126 -13.80 14.10 -3.77
C LEU A 126 -13.79 13.65 -5.24
N ILE A 127 -14.49 12.55 -5.59
CA ILE A 127 -14.47 12.03 -6.97
C ILE A 127 -15.78 12.39 -7.68
N PRO A 128 -15.72 13.13 -8.80
CA PRO A 128 -16.92 13.44 -9.59
C PRO A 128 -17.66 12.16 -10.01
N ASN A 129 -18.98 12.21 -9.96
CA ASN A 129 -19.87 11.12 -10.36
C ASN A 129 -19.80 9.82 -9.51
N GLN A 130 -19.05 9.80 -8.41
CA GLN A 130 -19.02 8.68 -7.47
C GLN A 130 -19.90 8.98 -6.23
N ARG A 131 -21.21 8.90 -6.40
CA ARG A 131 -22.14 9.13 -5.28
C ARG A 131 -22.35 7.84 -4.45
N MET A 132 -22.50 8.04 -3.15
CA MET A 132 -22.88 6.97 -2.24
C MET A 132 -24.34 6.59 -2.48
N THR A 133 -24.59 5.37 -2.93
CA THR A 133 -25.95 4.81 -3.08
C THR A 133 -26.38 4.16 -1.77
N LYS A 134 -27.71 3.93 -1.61
CA LYS A 134 -28.26 3.22 -0.43
C LYS A 134 -27.61 1.84 -0.23
N VAL A 135 -27.36 1.11 -1.31
CA VAL A 135 -26.70 -0.22 -1.27
C VAL A 135 -25.26 -0.09 -0.75
N LYS A 136 -24.49 0.90 -1.24
CA LYS A 136 -23.13 1.17 -0.75
C LYS A 136 -23.14 1.57 0.73
N LEU A 137 -24.13 2.36 1.17
CA LEU A 137 -24.25 2.76 2.57
C LEU A 137 -24.55 1.55 3.48
N ILE A 138 -25.44 0.66 3.07
CA ILE A 138 -25.73 -0.57 3.81
C ILE A 138 -24.46 -1.43 3.90
N GLY A 139 -23.76 -1.65 2.78
CA GLY A 139 -22.49 -2.38 2.78
C GLY A 139 -21.42 -1.75 3.67
N PHE A 140 -21.35 -0.41 3.70
CA PHE A 140 -20.47 0.35 4.60
C PHE A 140 -20.80 0.06 6.08
N VAL A 141 -22.08 0.14 6.47
CA VAL A 141 -22.51 -0.10 7.86
C VAL A 141 -22.22 -1.54 8.28
N ILE A 142 -22.53 -2.52 7.42
CA ILE A 142 -22.24 -3.94 7.69
C ILE A 142 -20.73 -4.16 7.82
N GLY A 143 -19.93 -3.60 6.90
CA GLY A 143 -18.48 -3.68 6.95
C GLY A 143 -17.90 -3.03 8.21
N PHE A 144 -18.42 -1.87 8.61
CA PHE A 144 -18.00 -1.20 9.84
C PHE A 144 -18.28 -2.06 11.09
N ILE A 145 -19.50 -2.60 11.20
CA ILE A 145 -19.85 -3.52 12.29
C ILE A 145 -18.92 -4.75 12.27
N GLY A 146 -18.66 -5.33 11.09
CA GLY A 146 -17.73 -6.45 10.94
C GLY A 146 -16.33 -6.13 11.46
N VAL A 147 -15.78 -4.96 11.14
CA VAL A 147 -14.47 -4.51 11.64
C VAL A 147 -14.49 -4.32 13.16
N VAL A 148 -15.54 -3.72 13.72
CA VAL A 148 -15.70 -3.54 15.17
C VAL A 148 -15.74 -4.88 15.89
N ILE A 149 -16.49 -5.86 15.36
CA ILE A 149 -16.55 -7.21 15.93
C ILE A 149 -15.19 -7.90 15.82
N LEU A 150 -14.50 -7.75 14.70
CA LEU A 150 -13.24 -8.43 14.41
C LEU A 150 -12.09 -7.89 15.27
N ILE A 151 -12.02 -6.57 15.44
CA ILE A 151 -11.07 -5.92 16.35
C ILE A 151 -11.42 -6.28 17.80
N GLY A 152 -12.72 -6.41 18.10
CA GLY A 152 -13.27 -6.90 19.36
C GLY A 152 -13.05 -5.96 20.56
N PRO A 153 -13.93 -5.98 21.54
CA PRO A 153 -13.76 -5.18 22.77
C PRO A 153 -12.56 -5.63 23.60
N GLY A 154 -12.08 -6.87 23.43
CA GLY A 154 -10.88 -7.39 24.11
C GLY A 154 -9.56 -6.91 23.52
N SER A 155 -9.54 -6.43 22.27
CA SER A 155 -8.34 -5.88 21.62
C SER A 155 -8.06 -4.44 22.02
N ILE A 156 -9.11 -3.71 22.46
CA ILE A 156 -9.02 -2.34 23.00
C ILE A 156 -9.10 -2.44 24.54
N ASN A 157 -8.23 -3.22 25.12
CA ASN A 157 -8.10 -3.21 26.59
C ASN A 157 -7.30 -1.97 27.00
N PHE A 158 -7.99 -0.92 27.44
CA PHE A 158 -7.39 0.27 28.04
C PHE A 158 -6.59 -0.02 29.34
N THR A 159 -6.64 -1.24 29.84
CA THR A 159 -5.77 -1.76 30.92
C THR A 159 -4.43 -2.29 30.38
N THR A 160 -4.28 -2.44 29.06
CA THR A 160 -3.04 -2.86 28.41
C THR A 160 -2.08 -1.67 28.30
N ASN A 161 -0.80 -1.95 28.29
CA ASN A 161 0.29 -0.99 28.19
C ASN A 161 -0.01 0.09 27.14
N SER A 162 0.11 1.37 27.47
CA SER A 162 -0.21 2.51 26.59
C SER A 162 0.44 2.39 25.20
N ILE A 163 1.63 1.74 25.11
CA ILE A 163 2.33 1.56 23.84
C ILE A 163 1.58 0.66 22.86
N THR A 164 0.85 -0.36 23.35
CA THR A 164 0.03 -1.23 22.50
C THR A 164 -1.14 -0.47 21.87
N VAL A 165 -1.75 0.43 22.63
CA VAL A 165 -2.83 1.31 22.10
C VAL A 165 -2.29 2.22 20.99
N PHE A 166 -1.12 2.84 21.19
CA PHE A 166 -0.48 3.64 20.13
C PHE A 166 -0.14 2.82 18.89
N ALA A 167 0.32 1.58 19.07
CA ALA A 167 0.60 0.67 17.96
C ALA A 167 -0.68 0.30 17.16
N GLN A 168 -1.79 0.07 17.84
CA GLN A 168 -3.09 -0.15 17.20
C GLN A 168 -3.55 1.09 16.42
N ILE A 169 -3.42 2.27 17.03
CA ILE A 169 -3.73 3.55 16.35
C ILE A 169 -2.85 3.73 15.12
N ALA A 170 -1.55 3.42 15.18
CA ALA A 170 -0.64 3.51 14.04
C ALA A 170 -1.10 2.62 12.87
N CYS A 171 -1.54 1.38 13.13
CA CYS A 171 -2.09 0.50 12.10
C CYS A 171 -3.37 1.07 11.47
N ILE A 172 -4.26 1.66 12.27
CA ILE A 172 -5.47 2.32 11.76
C ILE A 172 -5.12 3.56 10.93
N LEU A 173 -4.17 4.38 11.39
CA LEU A 173 -3.69 5.55 10.66
C LEU A 173 -3.04 5.15 9.33
N ALA A 174 -2.31 4.04 9.29
CA ALA A 174 -1.78 3.49 8.05
C ALA A 174 -2.90 3.17 7.05
N SER A 175 -4.00 2.58 7.51
CA SER A 175 -5.19 2.30 6.69
C SER A 175 -5.83 3.57 6.14
N ILE A 176 -5.91 4.63 6.95
CA ILE A 176 -6.39 5.94 6.52
C ILE A 176 -5.45 6.54 5.46
N CYS A 177 -4.14 6.43 5.65
CA CYS A 177 -3.16 6.88 4.65
C CYS A 177 -3.35 6.14 3.31
N TYR A 178 -3.53 4.82 3.32
CA TYR A 178 -3.84 4.06 2.09
C TYR A 178 -5.12 4.54 1.40
N ALA A 179 -6.15 4.84 2.16
CA ALA A 179 -7.39 5.40 1.61
C ALA A 179 -7.14 6.76 0.94
N CYS A 180 -6.42 7.65 1.60
CA CYS A 180 -6.04 8.96 1.03
C CYS A 180 -5.19 8.79 -0.24
N GLY A 181 -4.18 7.92 -0.20
CA GLY A 181 -3.33 7.60 -1.35
C GLY A 181 -4.11 7.05 -2.54
N SER A 182 -5.13 6.21 -2.29
CA SER A 182 -6.02 5.69 -3.32
C SER A 182 -6.81 6.82 -4.00
N ILE A 183 -7.32 7.78 -3.24
CA ILE A 183 -8.02 8.95 -3.78
C ILE A 183 -7.08 9.85 -4.58
N ILE A 184 -5.87 10.12 -4.05
CA ILE A 184 -4.84 10.90 -4.75
C ILE A 184 -4.51 10.24 -6.09
N THR A 185 -4.32 8.93 -6.12
CA THR A 185 -4.06 8.17 -7.35
C THR A 185 -5.23 8.24 -8.34
N LYS A 186 -6.47 8.15 -7.84
CA LYS A 186 -7.67 8.22 -8.69
C LYS A 186 -7.90 9.60 -9.30
N LEU A 187 -7.48 10.67 -8.62
CA LEU A 187 -7.57 12.05 -9.09
C LEU A 187 -6.39 12.46 -9.98
N ALA A 188 -5.38 11.61 -10.12
CA ALA A 188 -4.24 11.89 -10.98
C ALA A 188 -4.66 12.04 -12.45
N PRO A 189 -4.06 12.96 -13.21
CA PRO A 189 -4.25 13.02 -14.65
C PRO A 189 -3.83 11.70 -15.30
N THR A 190 -4.46 11.35 -16.43
CA THR A 190 -4.14 10.15 -17.18
C THR A 190 -2.66 10.11 -17.56
N SER A 191 -1.99 9.04 -17.19
CA SER A 191 -0.58 8.79 -17.45
C SER A 191 -0.34 7.28 -17.58
N ASN A 192 0.83 6.90 -18.10
CA ASN A 192 1.22 5.50 -18.09
C ASN A 192 1.35 5.03 -16.62
N LEU A 193 0.65 3.96 -16.26
CA LEU A 193 0.54 3.50 -14.89
C LEU A 193 1.88 2.98 -14.34
N LEU A 194 2.69 2.30 -15.16
CA LEU A 194 4.03 1.85 -14.77
C LEU A 194 4.95 3.05 -14.50
N SER A 195 4.92 4.07 -15.38
CA SER A 195 5.67 5.31 -15.20
C SER A 195 5.26 6.07 -13.93
N PHE A 196 3.95 6.15 -13.69
CA PHE A 196 3.38 6.82 -12.51
C PHE A 196 3.80 6.11 -11.21
N THR A 197 3.65 4.79 -11.14
CA THR A 197 4.01 4.01 -9.94
C THR A 197 5.53 3.98 -9.70
N SER A 198 6.35 3.83 -10.76
CA SER A 198 7.81 3.93 -10.65
C SER A 198 8.23 5.29 -10.09
N CYS A 199 7.68 6.38 -10.63
CA CYS A 199 7.96 7.73 -10.17
C CYS A 199 7.55 7.92 -8.70
N SER A 200 6.38 7.41 -8.30
CA SER A 200 5.89 7.49 -6.92
C SER A 200 6.80 6.77 -5.93
N LEU A 201 7.26 5.56 -6.27
CA LEU A 201 8.20 4.81 -5.42
C LEU A 201 9.58 5.46 -5.37
N LEU A 202 10.06 6.04 -6.47
CA LEU A 202 11.31 6.80 -6.49
C LEU A 202 11.24 8.02 -5.57
N PHE A 203 10.14 8.79 -5.58
CA PHE A 203 9.94 9.88 -4.63
C PHE A 203 9.94 9.39 -3.18
N ALA A 204 9.25 8.30 -2.89
CA ALA A 204 9.24 7.72 -1.55
C ALA A 204 10.64 7.23 -1.13
N ALA A 205 11.36 6.54 -2.01
CA ALA A 205 12.71 6.04 -1.75
C ALA A 205 13.70 7.17 -1.50
N THR A 206 13.69 8.20 -2.36
CA THR A 206 14.60 9.37 -2.23
C THR A 206 14.31 10.20 -0.99
N ALA A 207 13.06 10.26 -0.53
CA ALA A 207 12.70 10.96 0.70
C ALA A 207 13.11 10.15 1.95
N MET A 208 12.85 8.84 1.95
CA MET A 208 13.05 8.01 3.14
C MET A 208 14.50 7.57 3.35
N LEU A 209 15.25 7.29 2.27
CA LEU A 209 16.59 6.74 2.38
C LEU A 209 17.54 7.64 3.20
N PRO A 210 17.66 8.96 2.96
CA PRO A 210 18.52 9.82 3.78
C PRO A 210 18.05 9.91 5.25
N ILE A 211 16.75 9.90 5.50
CA ILE A 211 16.18 9.92 6.85
C ILE A 211 16.57 8.63 7.60
N THR A 212 16.42 7.49 6.94
CA THR A 212 16.75 6.18 7.52
C THR A 212 18.23 6.07 7.83
N ILE A 213 19.10 6.49 6.90
CA ILE A 213 20.56 6.48 7.12
C ILE A 213 20.94 7.41 8.28
N TYR A 214 20.27 8.55 8.42
CA TYR A 214 20.55 9.50 9.51
C TYR A 214 20.10 8.95 10.88
N ILE A 215 18.95 8.26 10.95
CA ILE A 215 18.37 7.79 12.23
C ILE A 215 18.93 6.43 12.62
N ASP A 216 18.92 5.47 11.69
CA ASP A 216 19.27 4.06 11.96
C ASP A 216 20.71 3.71 11.55
N GLY A 217 21.36 4.58 10.77
CA GLY A 217 22.63 4.26 10.13
C GLY A 217 22.48 3.39 8.88
N LEU A 218 23.60 2.94 8.34
CA LEU A 218 23.61 1.97 7.24
C LEU A 218 23.32 0.57 7.81
N PRO A 219 22.28 -0.13 7.33
CA PRO A 219 21.97 -1.46 7.83
C PRO A 219 23.06 -2.46 7.43
N SER A 220 23.44 -3.32 8.37
CA SER A 220 24.23 -4.51 8.06
C SER A 220 23.30 -5.59 7.50
N PHE A 221 23.52 -5.98 6.25
CA PHE A 221 22.76 -7.06 5.64
C PHE A 221 23.41 -8.41 5.95
N ASN A 222 22.89 -9.08 6.97
CA ASN A 222 23.20 -10.48 7.22
C ASN A 222 22.25 -11.33 6.37
N TYR A 223 22.78 -12.38 5.71
CA TYR A 223 21.97 -13.29 4.88
C TYR A 223 21.14 -14.25 5.74
N ASP A 224 20.38 -13.68 6.68
CA ASP A 224 19.49 -14.38 7.58
C ASP A 224 18.03 -14.38 7.07
N LEU A 225 17.16 -15.02 7.81
CA LEU A 225 15.73 -15.12 7.46
C LEU A 225 15.04 -13.74 7.41
N ALA A 226 15.49 -12.79 8.24
CA ALA A 226 14.96 -11.42 8.25
C ALA A 226 15.33 -10.65 6.97
N PHE A 227 16.55 -10.87 6.44
CA PHE A 227 16.98 -10.31 5.17
C PHE A 227 16.13 -10.82 3.99
N PHE A 228 15.86 -12.14 3.96
CA PHE A 228 14.96 -12.70 2.93
C PHE A 228 13.53 -12.16 3.08
N GLY A 229 13.06 -11.96 4.32
CA GLY A 229 11.80 -11.27 4.59
C GLY A 229 11.77 -9.85 4.01
N LEU A 230 12.84 -9.09 4.18
CA LEU A 230 12.97 -7.74 3.65
C LEU A 230 12.95 -7.71 2.10
N ILE A 231 13.70 -8.61 1.45
CA ILE A 231 13.68 -8.78 -0.02
C ILE A 231 12.29 -9.17 -0.49
N TYR A 232 11.66 -10.15 0.17
CA TYR A 232 10.29 -10.55 -0.14
C TYR A 232 9.33 -9.36 -0.14
N LEU A 233 9.39 -8.52 0.90
CA LEU A 233 8.54 -7.34 1.04
C LEU A 233 8.71 -6.34 -0.12
N GLY A 234 9.92 -6.12 -0.58
CA GLY A 234 10.20 -5.25 -1.71
C GLY A 234 9.70 -5.81 -3.04
N LEU A 235 10.06 -7.07 -3.33
CA LEU A 235 9.83 -7.66 -4.65
C LEU A 235 8.37 -8.11 -4.86
N PHE A 236 7.73 -8.76 -3.87
CA PHE A 236 6.40 -9.36 -4.06
C PHE A 236 5.26 -8.41 -3.67
N PRO A 237 5.05 -8.04 -2.39
CA PRO A 237 3.87 -7.24 -2.04
C PRO A 237 3.97 -5.76 -2.44
N THR A 238 5.16 -5.27 -2.80
CA THR A 238 5.31 -3.90 -3.26
C THR A 238 5.47 -3.82 -4.78
N ALA A 239 6.46 -4.47 -5.40
CA ALA A 239 6.68 -4.36 -6.83
C ALA A 239 5.74 -5.25 -7.65
N LEU A 240 5.75 -6.57 -7.42
CA LEU A 240 4.93 -7.52 -8.19
C LEU A 240 3.44 -7.24 -8.04
N ALA A 241 2.96 -6.99 -6.82
CA ALA A 241 1.57 -6.65 -6.58
C ALA A 241 1.14 -5.38 -7.32
N THR A 242 2.03 -4.38 -7.41
CA THR A 242 1.78 -3.18 -8.21
C THR A 242 1.67 -3.51 -9.70
N ILE A 243 2.54 -4.36 -10.24
CA ILE A 243 2.49 -4.80 -11.64
C ILE A 243 1.18 -5.56 -11.91
N MET A 244 0.80 -6.47 -11.03
CA MET A 244 -0.45 -7.24 -11.15
C MET A 244 -1.69 -6.32 -11.09
N LEU A 245 -1.68 -5.31 -10.21
CA LEU A 245 -2.73 -4.31 -10.14
C LEU A 245 -2.83 -3.52 -11.46
N VAL A 246 -1.69 -3.12 -12.04
CA VAL A 246 -1.60 -2.47 -13.36
C VAL A 246 -2.20 -3.34 -14.43
N LEU A 247 -1.82 -4.63 -14.48
CA LEU A 247 -2.35 -5.59 -15.45
C LEU A 247 -3.86 -5.80 -15.28
N SER A 248 -4.34 -5.89 -14.04
CA SER A 248 -5.76 -6.01 -13.75
C SER A 248 -6.57 -4.82 -14.28
N LEU A 249 -6.05 -3.60 -14.16
CA LEU A 249 -6.72 -2.38 -14.64
C LEU A 249 -6.75 -2.25 -16.17
N ILE A 250 -5.86 -2.96 -16.89
CA ILE A 250 -5.84 -2.99 -18.35
C ILE A 250 -6.89 -4.01 -18.88
N HIS A 251 -7.19 -5.05 -18.12
CA HIS A 251 -8.07 -6.14 -18.54
C HIS A 251 -9.52 -6.05 -18.02
N ILE A 252 -9.80 -5.12 -17.10
CA ILE A 252 -11.14 -4.81 -16.58
C ILE A 252 -11.63 -3.49 -17.18
#